data_cfbe04e14e1c4caac6a253fa920f1341
#
_entry.id   cfbe04e14e1c4caac6a253fa920f1341
#
_cell.length_a   1.000
_cell.length_b   1.000
_cell.length_c   1.000
_cell.angle_alpha   90.00
_cell.angle_beta   90.00
_cell.angle_gamma   90.00
#
_symmetry.space_group_name_H-M   'P 1'
#
loop_
_entity.id
_entity.type
_entity.pdbx_description
1 polymer ?
#
loop_
_entity_poly.entity_id
_entity_poly.type
_entity_poly.pdbx_seq_one_letter_code
_entity_poly.pdbx_strand_id
1 'polypeptide(L)'
;MVRAKSTRPAPVKKKAAAKPVRRATQRKAKKKPQRQMPSWLRYVIAGLIAFLFLAAFFYFFIRPYSYRWKPCYGFKAYGVCMPSGFQVHGIDVSHYQGNIDWKMLTQTRQGKFPIHFVFMKASEGGDYGDKAFITNFDSAKTHGFIRGAYHFYNPKTDPIRQADFFINSVKLDSGDLPPVLDIEKRGKDENQLRRDLKLWLDKIEQHYKVKPILYTSYKFKTRYLNDSVFNSYPYWIAHYYVDSVEYRGEWKFWQHTDVGTLPGIREKVDLNIFNGSLEVLQLMTIKK
;
A
#
# COMPACT_ATOMS: atom_id res chain seq x y z
N MET A 1 103.12 -15.62 -50.33
CA MET A 1 103.36 -14.19 -50.66
C MET A 1 102.52 -13.33 -49.71
N VAL A 2 103.20 -12.42 -49.12
CA VAL A 2 102.95 -11.11 -48.64
C VAL A 2 102.51 -10.96 -47.13
N ARG A 3 103.54 -10.70 -46.45
CA ARG A 3 103.94 -9.56 -45.54
C ARG A 3 103.05 -9.33 -44.28
N ALA A 4 103.72 -9.61 -43.17
CA ALA A 4 103.46 -9.06 -41.83
C ALA A 4 103.54 -7.55 -41.76
N LYS A 5 102.72 -6.88 -40.98
CA LYS A 5 103.00 -5.56 -40.44
C LYS A 5 102.80 -5.54 -38.91
N SER A 6 103.92 -5.29 -38.28
CA SER A 6 104.10 -4.92 -36.87
C SER A 6 103.34 -3.66 -36.52
N THR A 7 102.63 -3.63 -35.39
CA THR A 7 102.29 -2.37 -34.74
C THR A 7 102.49 -2.45 -33.25
N ARG A 8 103.22 -1.49 -32.75
CA ARG A 8 103.71 -1.22 -31.38
C ARG A 8 102.54 -1.06 -30.37
N PRO A 9 102.77 -1.39 -29.12
CA PRO A 9 101.79 -1.16 -28.07
C PRO A 9 101.67 0.31 -27.64
N ALA A 10 100.51 0.82 -27.38
CA ALA A 10 100.17 2.11 -26.87
C ALA A 10 100.31 2.20 -25.32
N PRO A 11 100.59 3.38 -24.74
CA PRO A 11 100.93 3.52 -23.31
C PRO A 11 99.72 3.36 -22.39
N VAL A 12 99.98 2.71 -21.23
CA VAL A 12 99.04 2.51 -20.12
C VAL A 12 98.67 3.82 -19.46
N LYS A 13 97.42 4.24 -19.53
CA LYS A 13 96.87 5.37 -18.75
C LYS A 13 96.65 4.92 -17.30
N LYS A 14 97.30 5.58 -16.33
CA LYS A 14 97.09 5.44 -14.88
C LYS A 14 95.63 5.83 -14.55
N LYS A 15 94.91 4.90 -13.90
CA LYS A 15 93.55 5.18 -13.35
C LYS A 15 93.68 6.13 -12.16
N ALA A 16 93.04 7.26 -12.25
CA ALA A 16 92.85 8.18 -11.13
C ALA A 16 91.98 7.55 -10.03
N ALA A 17 92.42 7.70 -8.79
CA ALA A 17 91.71 7.22 -7.61
C ALA A 17 90.35 7.88 -7.45
N ALA A 18 89.28 7.10 -7.37
CA ALA A 18 87.92 7.58 -7.14
C ALA A 18 87.75 8.08 -5.69
N LYS A 19 87.33 9.31 -5.53
CA LYS A 19 86.94 9.89 -4.22
C LYS A 19 85.79 9.11 -3.61
N PRO A 20 85.75 8.85 -2.30
CA PRO A 20 84.69 8.12 -1.61
C PRO A 20 83.39 8.94 -1.71
N VAL A 21 82.36 8.34 -2.28
CA VAL A 21 81.00 8.89 -2.32
C VAL A 21 80.43 8.85 -0.89
N ARG A 22 80.26 10.02 -0.28
CA ARG A 22 79.54 10.19 0.97
C ARG A 22 78.12 9.68 0.80
N ARG A 23 77.78 8.51 1.36
CA ARG A 23 76.43 7.97 1.49
C ARG A 23 75.62 8.99 2.27
N ALA A 24 74.67 9.68 1.57
CA ALA A 24 73.68 10.54 2.21
C ALA A 24 72.76 9.64 3.07
N THR A 25 72.89 9.73 4.37
CA THR A 25 71.97 9.11 5.29
C THR A 25 70.60 9.79 5.11
N GLN A 26 69.67 9.09 4.45
CA GLN A 26 68.26 9.52 4.39
C GLN A 26 67.73 9.60 5.83
N ARG A 27 67.58 10.82 6.35
CA ARG A 27 66.85 11.08 7.59
C ARG A 27 65.41 10.62 7.38
N LYS A 28 65.01 9.46 7.91
CA LYS A 28 63.64 9.03 8.05
C LYS A 28 62.84 10.15 8.72
N ALA A 29 61.93 10.78 7.97
CA ALA A 29 61.03 11.78 8.52
C ALA A 29 60.26 11.12 9.69
N LYS A 30 60.44 11.67 10.90
CA LYS A 30 59.65 11.25 12.07
C LYS A 30 58.19 11.50 11.76
N LYS A 31 57.39 10.43 11.56
CA LYS A 31 55.90 10.54 11.47
C LYS A 31 55.45 11.27 12.73
N LYS A 32 54.79 12.43 12.55
CA LYS A 32 54.13 13.15 13.66
C LYS A 32 53.23 12.14 14.39
N PRO A 33 53.26 12.09 15.74
CA PRO A 33 52.37 11.20 16.48
C PRO A 33 50.95 11.54 16.10
N GLN A 34 50.19 10.57 15.51
CA GLN A 34 48.77 10.70 15.31
C GLN A 34 48.15 10.88 16.70
N ARG A 35 47.54 12.04 16.95
CA ARG A 35 46.82 12.32 18.17
C ARG A 35 45.66 11.29 18.27
N GLN A 36 45.85 10.28 19.07
CA GLN A 36 44.82 9.28 19.31
C GLN A 36 43.64 9.95 20.02
N MET A 37 42.47 9.73 19.47
CA MET A 37 41.23 10.25 20.06
C MET A 37 41.07 9.70 21.48
N PRO A 38 40.77 10.54 22.50
CA PRO A 38 40.55 10.09 23.87
C PRO A 38 39.46 8.98 23.91
N SER A 39 39.68 7.99 24.78
CA SER A 39 38.80 6.83 24.90
C SER A 39 37.34 7.24 25.19
N TRP A 40 37.12 8.19 26.09
CA TRP A 40 35.78 8.70 26.40
C TRP A 40 35.07 9.28 25.18
N LEU A 41 35.79 9.97 24.27
CA LEU A 41 35.19 10.55 23.05
C LEU A 41 34.75 9.45 22.08
N ARG A 42 35.47 8.31 22.01
CA ARG A 42 35.05 7.14 21.22
C ARG A 42 33.73 6.55 21.74
N TYR A 43 33.56 6.45 23.06
CA TYR A 43 32.32 5.98 23.66
C TYR A 43 31.18 6.96 23.44
N VAL A 44 31.41 8.26 23.49
CA VAL A 44 30.38 9.28 23.17
C VAL A 44 29.94 9.18 21.70
N ILE A 45 30.91 9.07 20.79
CA ILE A 45 30.60 8.91 19.36
C ILE A 45 29.83 7.60 19.11
N ALA A 46 30.26 6.49 19.70
CA ALA A 46 29.56 5.21 19.57
C ALA A 46 28.12 5.30 20.12
N GLY A 47 27.93 5.94 21.26
CA GLY A 47 26.62 6.20 21.85
C GLY A 47 25.71 7.05 20.97
N LEU A 48 26.25 8.11 20.35
CA LEU A 48 25.52 8.95 19.40
C LEU A 48 25.11 8.16 18.14
N ILE A 49 26.01 7.35 17.61
CA ILE A 49 25.71 6.49 16.45
C ILE A 49 24.59 5.49 16.79
N ALA A 50 24.70 4.83 17.95
CA ALA A 50 23.69 3.90 18.42
C ALA A 50 22.33 4.60 18.63
N PHE A 51 22.33 5.79 19.23
CA PHE A 51 21.11 6.60 19.40
C PHE A 51 20.47 6.99 18.07
N LEU A 52 21.26 7.46 17.10
CA LEU A 52 20.78 7.81 15.77
C LEU A 52 20.22 6.58 15.04
N PHE A 53 20.87 5.44 15.18
CA PHE A 53 20.39 4.19 14.61
C PHE A 53 19.04 3.77 15.24
N LEU A 54 18.91 3.81 16.56
CA LEU A 54 17.67 3.51 17.27
C LEU A 54 16.55 4.51 16.93
N ALA A 55 16.88 5.80 16.83
CA ALA A 55 15.94 6.83 16.44
C ALA A 55 15.44 6.62 14.98
N ALA A 56 16.35 6.30 14.06
CA ALA A 56 16.01 5.97 12.69
C ALA A 56 15.15 4.68 12.63
N PHE A 57 15.55 3.64 13.37
CA PHE A 57 14.79 2.41 13.47
C PHE A 57 13.37 2.67 14.00
N PHE A 58 13.24 3.43 15.08
CA PHE A 58 11.94 3.83 15.62
C PHE A 58 11.11 4.59 14.59
N TYR A 59 11.70 5.59 13.92
CA TYR A 59 11.02 6.43 12.96
C TYR A 59 10.51 5.65 11.74
N PHE A 60 11.33 4.76 11.18
CA PHE A 60 10.99 4.02 9.96
C PHE A 60 10.20 2.73 10.22
N PHE A 61 10.44 2.05 11.34
CA PHE A 61 9.88 0.71 11.60
C PHE A 61 8.83 0.67 12.70
N ILE A 62 8.93 1.51 13.74
CA ILE A 62 7.99 1.48 14.86
C ILE A 62 6.88 2.52 14.69
N ARG A 63 7.25 3.78 14.41
CA ARG A 63 6.29 4.87 14.29
C ARG A 63 5.18 4.62 13.25
N PRO A 64 5.42 4.05 12.05
CA PRO A 64 4.36 3.75 11.09
C PRO A 64 3.29 2.81 11.61
N TYR A 65 3.62 2.00 12.61
CA TYR A 65 2.70 1.04 13.23
C TYR A 65 2.22 1.45 14.62
N SER A 66 2.67 2.60 15.14
CA SER A 66 2.34 3.06 16.50
C SER A 66 0.84 3.31 16.71
N TYR A 67 0.09 3.59 15.63
CA TYR A 67 -1.35 3.72 15.65
C TYR A 67 -2.06 2.44 16.16
N ARG A 68 -1.47 1.25 15.97
CA ARG A 68 -2.02 -0.03 16.43
C ARG A 68 -2.05 -0.15 17.95
N TRP A 69 -1.27 0.66 18.64
CA TRP A 69 -1.17 0.68 20.10
C TRP A 69 -1.86 1.89 20.74
N LYS A 70 -2.56 2.72 19.94
CA LYS A 70 -3.35 3.81 20.53
C LYS A 70 -4.41 3.21 21.45
N PRO A 71 -4.54 3.73 22.67
CA PRO A 71 -5.59 3.29 23.57
C PRO A 71 -6.96 3.61 22.95
N CYS A 72 -7.89 2.67 23.05
CA CYS A 72 -9.26 2.91 22.62
C CYS A 72 -10.01 3.63 23.73
N TYR A 73 -10.33 4.87 23.53
CA TYR A 73 -11.16 5.68 24.44
C TYR A 73 -12.66 5.53 24.18
N GLY A 74 -13.04 4.84 23.08
CA GLY A 74 -14.40 4.57 22.68
C GLY A 74 -14.83 3.11 22.96
N PHE A 75 -15.73 2.62 22.16
CA PHE A 75 -16.21 1.26 22.27
C PHE A 75 -15.35 0.28 21.50
N LYS A 76 -14.99 -0.82 22.13
CA LYS A 76 -14.35 -1.95 21.45
C LYS A 76 -15.41 -2.93 20.97
N ALA A 77 -15.37 -3.25 19.69
CA ALA A 77 -16.10 -4.38 19.13
C ALA A 77 -15.24 -5.01 18.03
N TYR A 78 -15.46 -6.28 17.75
CA TYR A 78 -14.77 -6.99 16.67
C TYR A 78 -13.24 -6.91 16.74
N GLY A 79 -12.68 -6.83 17.96
CA GLY A 79 -11.23 -6.73 18.20
C GLY A 79 -10.62 -5.35 17.97
N VAL A 80 -11.39 -4.34 17.60
CA VAL A 80 -10.92 -2.99 17.25
C VAL A 80 -11.70 -1.90 18.00
N CYS A 81 -11.18 -0.68 17.97
CA CYS A 81 -11.89 0.51 18.42
C CYS A 81 -12.85 0.97 17.31
N MET A 82 -14.13 1.02 17.62
CA MET A 82 -15.14 1.42 16.66
C MET A 82 -15.26 2.95 16.59
N PRO A 83 -15.30 3.53 15.39
CA PRO A 83 -15.57 4.95 15.24
C PRO A 83 -16.92 5.33 15.84
N SER A 84 -16.98 6.48 16.52
CA SER A 84 -18.21 6.97 17.14
C SER A 84 -19.10 7.74 16.15
N GLY A 85 -20.40 7.78 16.40
CA GLY A 85 -21.35 8.58 15.62
C GLY A 85 -21.93 7.89 14.39
N PHE A 86 -21.59 6.60 14.15
CA PHE A 86 -22.10 5.84 13.01
C PHE A 86 -22.93 4.65 13.48
N GLN A 87 -24.01 4.38 12.75
CA GLN A 87 -24.96 3.31 13.08
C GLN A 87 -24.94 2.14 12.09
N VAL A 88 -24.45 2.37 10.88
CA VAL A 88 -24.49 1.40 9.79
C VAL A 88 -23.08 0.90 9.51
N HIS A 89 -22.84 -0.38 9.86
CA HIS A 89 -21.55 -1.03 9.70
C HIS A 89 -21.62 -2.11 8.63
N GLY A 90 -20.47 -2.36 8.01
CA GLY A 90 -20.30 -3.41 7.02
C GLY A 90 -18.90 -3.98 7.04
N ILE A 91 -18.67 -4.92 6.16
CA ILE A 91 -17.37 -5.53 5.93
C ILE A 91 -17.10 -5.59 4.43
N ASP A 92 -15.83 -5.81 4.08
CA ASP A 92 -15.51 -6.28 2.75
C ASP A 92 -14.66 -7.55 2.81
N VAL A 93 -14.87 -8.42 1.83
CA VAL A 93 -14.30 -9.76 1.79
C VAL A 93 -13.91 -10.17 0.39
N SER A 94 -13.00 -11.13 0.30
CA SER A 94 -12.57 -11.81 -0.91
C SER A 94 -12.31 -13.28 -0.61
N HIS A 95 -11.69 -13.98 -1.52
CA HIS A 95 -11.24 -15.36 -1.26
C HIS A 95 -10.26 -15.47 -0.06
N TYR A 96 -9.63 -14.38 0.37
CA TYR A 96 -8.73 -14.37 1.53
C TYR A 96 -9.43 -14.70 2.84
N GLN A 97 -10.71 -14.38 2.98
CA GLN A 97 -11.49 -14.71 4.18
C GLN A 97 -11.92 -16.18 4.21
N GLY A 98 -11.63 -16.95 3.17
CA GLY A 98 -11.94 -18.37 3.09
C GLY A 98 -13.43 -18.68 3.12
N ASN A 99 -13.79 -19.74 3.82
CA ASN A 99 -15.20 -20.11 4.02
C ASN A 99 -15.81 -19.30 5.15
N ILE A 100 -16.85 -18.55 4.84
CA ILE A 100 -17.61 -17.73 5.79
C ILE A 100 -18.84 -18.49 6.26
N ASP A 101 -18.99 -18.61 7.59
CA ASP A 101 -20.25 -19.07 8.20
C ASP A 101 -21.23 -17.88 8.30
N TRP A 102 -22.01 -17.71 7.26
CA TRP A 102 -22.97 -16.61 7.15
C TRP A 102 -24.03 -16.63 8.24
N LYS A 103 -24.47 -17.83 8.67
CA LYS A 103 -25.41 -17.97 9.78
C LYS A 103 -24.81 -17.42 11.07
N MET A 104 -23.55 -17.74 11.35
CA MET A 104 -22.85 -17.22 12.52
C MET A 104 -22.65 -15.70 12.40
N LEU A 105 -22.34 -15.19 11.21
CA LEU A 105 -22.19 -13.76 10.97
C LEU A 105 -23.49 -12.97 11.25
N THR A 106 -24.68 -13.56 11.06
CA THR A 106 -25.95 -12.87 11.39
C THR A 106 -26.09 -12.54 12.88
N GLN A 107 -25.34 -13.20 13.78
CA GLN A 107 -25.36 -12.87 15.21
C GLN A 107 -24.87 -11.45 15.49
N THR A 108 -24.08 -10.86 14.61
CA THR A 108 -23.63 -9.45 14.71
C THR A 108 -24.80 -8.47 14.75
N ARG A 109 -25.97 -8.81 14.20
CA ARG A 109 -27.15 -7.94 14.16
C ARG A 109 -27.74 -7.65 15.54
N GLN A 110 -27.49 -8.53 16.51
CA GLN A 110 -27.97 -8.37 17.90
C GLN A 110 -27.01 -7.50 18.73
N GLY A 111 -25.86 -7.18 18.19
CA GLY A 111 -24.83 -6.37 18.85
C GLY A 111 -25.04 -4.87 18.72
N LYS A 112 -24.25 -4.11 19.48
CA LYS A 112 -24.25 -2.64 19.42
C LYS A 112 -23.79 -2.09 18.06
N PHE A 113 -23.01 -2.85 17.28
CA PHE A 113 -22.46 -2.49 16.00
C PHE A 113 -22.86 -3.53 14.95
N PRO A 114 -24.15 -3.57 14.53
CA PRO A 114 -24.64 -4.59 13.63
C PRO A 114 -24.05 -4.46 12.24
N ILE A 115 -23.66 -5.59 11.65
CA ILE A 115 -23.22 -5.63 10.25
C ILE A 115 -24.45 -5.67 9.35
N HIS A 116 -24.58 -4.67 8.49
CA HIS A 116 -25.72 -4.50 7.60
C HIS A 116 -25.39 -4.83 6.13
N PHE A 117 -24.15 -4.52 5.69
CA PHE A 117 -23.74 -4.67 4.30
C PHE A 117 -22.37 -5.37 4.18
N VAL A 118 -22.17 -5.97 3.00
CA VAL A 118 -20.91 -6.65 2.66
C VAL A 118 -20.54 -6.32 1.21
N PHE A 119 -19.34 -5.78 1.01
CA PHE A 119 -18.73 -5.72 -0.31
C PHE A 119 -17.88 -6.96 -0.57
N MET A 120 -17.92 -7.50 -1.79
CA MET A 120 -17.23 -8.72 -2.15
C MET A 120 -16.40 -8.53 -3.41
N LYS A 121 -15.15 -8.98 -3.39
CA LYS A 121 -14.31 -9.01 -4.59
C LYS A 121 -14.96 -9.91 -5.62
N ALA A 122 -15.26 -9.36 -6.79
CA ALA A 122 -15.78 -10.13 -7.90
C ALA A 122 -14.70 -10.46 -8.93
N SER A 123 -13.86 -9.47 -9.25
CA SER A 123 -12.88 -9.63 -10.32
C SER A 123 -11.67 -8.68 -10.12
N GLU A 124 -10.60 -8.98 -10.85
CA GLU A 124 -9.38 -8.17 -10.92
C GLU A 124 -8.83 -8.17 -12.34
N GLY A 125 -8.39 -7.02 -12.84
CA GLY A 125 -7.85 -6.93 -14.18
C GLY A 125 -8.83 -7.42 -15.25
N GLY A 126 -8.33 -8.00 -16.34
CA GLY A 126 -9.16 -8.40 -17.49
C GLY A 126 -9.58 -9.87 -17.53
N ASP A 127 -9.23 -10.68 -16.52
CA ASP A 127 -9.36 -12.15 -16.63
C ASP A 127 -9.37 -12.92 -15.29
N TYR A 128 -9.11 -12.25 -14.16
CA TYR A 128 -9.14 -12.93 -12.87
C TYR A 128 -10.48 -12.73 -12.16
N GLY A 129 -11.24 -13.83 -11.98
CA GLY A 129 -12.44 -13.88 -11.13
C GLY A 129 -12.11 -14.37 -9.73
N ASP A 130 -12.68 -13.73 -8.69
CA ASP A 130 -12.52 -14.21 -7.33
C ASP A 130 -13.28 -15.52 -7.12
N LYS A 131 -12.58 -16.58 -6.73
CA LYS A 131 -13.14 -17.94 -6.62
C LYS A 131 -14.25 -18.08 -5.57
N ALA A 132 -14.31 -17.18 -4.59
CA ALA A 132 -15.29 -17.19 -3.52
C ALA A 132 -16.49 -16.28 -3.83
N PHE A 133 -16.43 -15.48 -4.90
CA PHE A 133 -17.41 -14.44 -5.18
C PHE A 133 -18.84 -14.97 -5.23
N ILE A 134 -19.13 -15.89 -6.15
CA ILE A 134 -20.51 -16.37 -6.38
C ILE A 134 -21.10 -16.94 -5.09
N THR A 135 -20.36 -17.83 -4.42
CA THR A 135 -20.82 -18.46 -3.18
C THR A 135 -21.09 -17.43 -2.08
N ASN A 136 -20.17 -16.47 -1.89
CA ASN A 136 -20.34 -15.45 -0.87
C ASN A 136 -21.45 -14.47 -1.23
N PHE A 137 -21.57 -14.10 -2.51
CA PHE A 137 -22.55 -13.14 -2.98
C PHE A 137 -23.99 -13.66 -2.80
N ASP A 138 -24.23 -14.92 -3.15
CA ASP A 138 -25.54 -15.56 -2.98
C ASP A 138 -25.85 -15.82 -1.49
N SER A 139 -24.85 -16.24 -0.73
CA SER A 139 -25.02 -16.49 0.70
C SER A 139 -25.33 -15.21 1.47
N ALA A 140 -24.67 -14.10 1.15
CA ALA A 140 -24.94 -12.81 1.79
C ALA A 140 -26.42 -12.38 1.59
N LYS A 141 -26.93 -12.51 0.38
CA LYS A 141 -28.34 -12.21 0.08
C LYS A 141 -29.29 -13.14 0.85
N THR A 142 -29.03 -14.44 0.82
CA THR A 142 -29.85 -15.44 1.51
C THR A 142 -29.93 -15.18 3.02
N HIS A 143 -28.85 -14.65 3.60
CA HIS A 143 -28.80 -14.30 5.02
C HIS A 143 -29.19 -12.83 5.30
N GLY A 144 -29.73 -12.13 4.28
CA GLY A 144 -30.34 -10.80 4.43
C GLY A 144 -29.32 -9.66 4.65
N PHE A 145 -28.06 -9.81 4.19
CA PHE A 145 -27.12 -8.71 4.12
C PHE A 145 -27.33 -7.92 2.81
N ILE A 146 -27.21 -6.58 2.90
CA ILE A 146 -27.12 -5.75 1.71
C ILE A 146 -25.75 -6.03 1.11
N ARG A 147 -25.70 -6.48 -0.14
CA ARG A 147 -24.47 -6.93 -0.77
C ARG A 147 -24.02 -5.99 -1.88
N GLY A 148 -22.73 -5.90 -2.12
CA GLY A 148 -22.13 -5.18 -3.24
C GLY A 148 -20.96 -5.95 -3.80
N ALA A 149 -20.59 -5.67 -5.06
CA ALA A 149 -19.50 -6.31 -5.75
C ALA A 149 -18.43 -5.28 -6.13
N TYR A 150 -17.14 -5.61 -5.93
CA TYR A 150 -16.07 -4.73 -6.37
C TYR A 150 -15.13 -5.37 -7.38
N HIS A 151 -14.59 -4.51 -8.24
CA HIS A 151 -13.56 -4.83 -9.23
C HIS A 151 -12.23 -4.20 -8.81
N PHE A 152 -11.19 -5.00 -8.63
CA PHE A 152 -9.84 -4.51 -8.37
C PHE A 152 -9.15 -4.10 -9.66
N TYR A 153 -8.94 -2.78 -9.82
CA TYR A 153 -8.45 -2.21 -11.07
C TYR A 153 -6.95 -2.43 -11.29
N ASN A 154 -6.60 -2.93 -12.47
CA ASN A 154 -5.21 -3.08 -12.89
C ASN A 154 -4.86 -2.03 -13.97
N PRO A 155 -4.03 -1.00 -13.67
CA PRO A 155 -3.71 0.05 -14.63
C PRO A 155 -2.84 -0.39 -15.81
N LYS A 156 -2.49 -1.68 -15.89
CA LYS A 156 -1.75 -2.27 -17.03
C LYS A 156 -2.68 -2.98 -18.01
N THR A 157 -3.95 -3.11 -17.70
CA THR A 157 -4.94 -3.81 -18.51
C THR A 157 -5.92 -2.80 -19.11
N ASP A 158 -6.36 -3.03 -20.33
CA ASP A 158 -7.34 -2.20 -21.02
C ASP A 158 -8.60 -1.99 -20.16
N PRO A 159 -9.07 -0.74 -19.96
CA PRO A 159 -10.19 -0.43 -19.07
C PRO A 159 -11.52 -1.00 -19.57
N ILE A 160 -11.73 -1.06 -20.88
CA ILE A 160 -12.96 -1.60 -21.48
C ILE A 160 -13.01 -3.10 -21.26
N ARG A 161 -11.90 -3.81 -21.48
CA ARG A 161 -11.79 -5.24 -21.21
C ARG A 161 -12.08 -5.55 -19.72
N GLN A 162 -11.57 -4.73 -18.80
CA GLN A 162 -11.84 -4.88 -17.37
C GLN A 162 -13.33 -4.68 -17.05
N ALA A 163 -13.96 -3.65 -17.65
CA ALA A 163 -15.39 -3.40 -17.49
C ALA A 163 -16.25 -4.55 -18.05
N ASP A 164 -15.90 -5.06 -19.23
CA ASP A 164 -16.61 -6.21 -19.82
C ASP A 164 -16.47 -7.46 -18.97
N PHE A 165 -15.28 -7.72 -18.43
CA PHE A 165 -15.07 -8.86 -17.56
C PHE A 165 -15.89 -8.76 -16.28
N PHE A 166 -15.96 -7.57 -15.66
CA PHE A 166 -16.80 -7.33 -14.50
C PHE A 166 -18.29 -7.53 -14.82
N ILE A 167 -18.79 -6.94 -15.91
CA ILE A 167 -20.19 -7.05 -16.36
C ILE A 167 -20.59 -8.51 -16.58
N ASN A 168 -19.70 -9.31 -17.17
CA ASN A 168 -19.95 -10.73 -17.42
C ASN A 168 -19.93 -11.57 -16.13
N SER A 169 -19.15 -11.14 -15.12
CA SER A 169 -18.97 -11.85 -13.85
C SER A 169 -20.04 -11.50 -12.81
N VAL A 170 -20.65 -10.31 -12.89
CA VAL A 170 -21.50 -9.76 -11.84
C VAL A 170 -22.92 -9.47 -12.37
N LYS A 171 -23.88 -10.10 -11.75
CA LYS A 171 -25.30 -9.81 -11.99
C LYS A 171 -25.92 -9.23 -10.73
N LEU A 172 -26.24 -7.94 -10.78
CA LEU A 172 -26.84 -7.24 -9.66
C LEU A 172 -28.38 -7.29 -9.75
N ASP A 173 -29.00 -7.42 -8.60
CA ASP A 173 -30.44 -7.43 -8.43
C ASP A 173 -30.93 -6.20 -7.67
N SER A 174 -32.26 -6.03 -7.63
CA SER A 174 -32.86 -5.05 -6.71
C SER A 174 -32.43 -5.32 -5.27
N GLY A 175 -32.02 -4.26 -4.56
CA GLY A 175 -31.49 -4.35 -3.21
C GLY A 175 -29.98 -4.52 -3.10
N ASP A 176 -29.26 -4.76 -4.22
CA ASP A 176 -27.80 -4.79 -4.24
C ASP A 176 -27.24 -3.36 -4.31
N LEU A 177 -26.05 -3.15 -3.74
CA LEU A 177 -25.33 -1.88 -3.84
C LEU A 177 -24.78 -1.66 -5.26
N PRO A 178 -24.55 -0.41 -5.67
CA PRO A 178 -23.90 -0.11 -6.93
C PRO A 178 -22.56 -0.81 -7.08
N PRO A 179 -22.12 -1.07 -8.34
CA PRO A 179 -20.78 -1.60 -8.60
C PRO A 179 -19.69 -0.76 -7.98
N VAL A 180 -18.61 -1.38 -7.54
CA VAL A 180 -17.46 -0.66 -6.96
C VAL A 180 -16.24 -0.84 -7.85
N LEU A 181 -15.56 0.28 -8.14
CA LEU A 181 -14.23 0.29 -8.74
C LEU A 181 -13.19 0.55 -7.65
N ASP A 182 -12.36 -0.45 -7.38
CA ASP A 182 -11.28 -0.41 -6.40
C ASP A 182 -9.96 0.00 -7.07
N ILE A 183 -9.46 1.20 -6.73
CA ILE A 183 -8.29 1.82 -7.35
C ILE A 183 -7.23 2.11 -6.31
N GLU A 184 -6.13 1.36 -6.36
CA GLU A 184 -5.00 1.49 -5.44
C GLU A 184 -3.66 1.75 -6.15
N LYS A 185 -3.59 1.49 -7.45
CA LYS A 185 -2.36 1.57 -8.23
C LYS A 185 -2.46 2.66 -9.30
N ARG A 186 -1.50 3.60 -9.32
CA ARG A 186 -1.52 4.75 -10.26
C ARG A 186 -1.11 4.42 -11.71
N GLY A 187 -0.47 3.27 -11.95
CA GLY A 187 0.15 3.03 -13.24
C GLY A 187 1.40 3.91 -13.49
N LYS A 188 1.77 4.09 -14.76
CA LYS A 188 2.94 4.88 -15.18
C LYS A 188 2.59 6.35 -15.45
N ASP A 189 1.43 6.61 -16.01
CA ASP A 189 0.94 7.94 -16.40
C ASP A 189 -0.39 8.26 -15.69
N GLU A 190 -0.43 9.39 -14.98
CA GLU A 190 -1.60 9.80 -14.21
C GLU A 190 -2.75 10.29 -15.09
N ASN A 191 -2.44 10.97 -16.21
CA ASN A 191 -3.45 11.44 -17.14
C ASN A 191 -4.10 10.25 -17.89
N GLN A 192 -3.28 9.26 -18.27
CA GLN A 192 -3.79 8.03 -18.84
C GLN A 192 -4.69 7.30 -17.85
N LEU A 193 -4.26 7.16 -16.60
CA LEU A 193 -5.07 6.55 -15.55
C LEU A 193 -6.45 7.22 -15.43
N ARG A 194 -6.50 8.55 -15.37
CA ARG A 194 -7.78 9.28 -15.26
C ARG A 194 -8.71 9.01 -16.45
N ARG A 195 -8.19 9.00 -17.68
CA ARG A 195 -8.97 8.65 -18.86
C ARG A 195 -9.49 7.22 -18.80
N ASP A 196 -8.62 6.29 -18.46
CA ASP A 196 -8.95 4.87 -18.40
C ASP A 196 -10.01 4.56 -17.33
N LEU A 197 -9.86 5.17 -16.14
CA LEU A 197 -10.88 5.06 -15.10
C LEU A 197 -12.22 5.60 -15.56
N LYS A 198 -12.24 6.74 -16.26
CA LYS A 198 -13.48 7.31 -16.77
C LYS A 198 -14.15 6.39 -17.80
N LEU A 199 -13.37 5.78 -18.69
CA LEU A 199 -13.90 4.79 -19.65
C LEU A 199 -14.57 3.59 -18.95
N TRP A 200 -13.91 3.06 -17.91
CA TRP A 200 -14.48 1.97 -17.11
C TRP A 200 -15.77 2.41 -16.41
N LEU A 201 -15.74 3.55 -15.74
CA LEU A 201 -16.87 4.10 -14.97
C LEU A 201 -18.09 4.34 -15.88
N ASP A 202 -17.89 4.98 -17.05
CA ASP A 202 -18.96 5.26 -18.00
C ASP A 202 -19.61 3.97 -18.53
N LYS A 203 -18.79 2.98 -18.86
CA LYS A 203 -19.29 1.70 -19.35
C LYS A 203 -20.12 0.97 -18.30
N ILE A 204 -19.68 0.96 -17.05
CA ILE A 204 -20.40 0.35 -15.93
C ILE A 204 -21.68 1.12 -15.62
N GLU A 205 -21.63 2.46 -15.58
CA GLU A 205 -22.83 3.29 -15.38
C GLU A 205 -23.85 3.08 -16.50
N GLN A 206 -23.39 2.98 -17.75
CA GLN A 206 -24.25 2.68 -18.88
C GLN A 206 -24.95 1.31 -18.78
N HIS A 207 -24.23 0.29 -18.29
CA HIS A 207 -24.76 -1.06 -18.17
C HIS A 207 -25.74 -1.21 -17.00
N TYR A 208 -25.34 -0.81 -15.80
CA TYR A 208 -26.15 -1.00 -14.58
C TYR A 208 -27.15 0.14 -14.32
N LYS A 209 -27.09 1.23 -15.08
CA LYS A 209 -27.97 2.43 -14.94
C LYS A 209 -27.87 3.09 -13.57
N VAL A 210 -26.73 2.94 -12.91
CA VAL A 210 -26.41 3.54 -11.60
C VAL A 210 -24.95 3.96 -11.56
N LYS A 211 -24.65 5.08 -10.89
CA LYS A 211 -23.27 5.52 -10.71
C LYS A 211 -22.48 4.54 -9.88
N PRO A 212 -21.34 4.06 -10.36
CA PRO A 212 -20.45 3.20 -9.58
C PRO A 212 -19.89 3.95 -8.36
N ILE A 213 -19.52 3.18 -7.34
CA ILE A 213 -18.78 3.66 -6.17
C ILE A 213 -17.29 3.61 -6.48
N LEU A 214 -16.53 4.66 -6.12
CA LEU A 214 -15.09 4.68 -6.20
C LEU A 214 -14.48 4.33 -4.84
N TYR A 215 -13.83 3.16 -4.74
CA TYR A 215 -13.01 2.84 -3.58
C TYR A 215 -11.56 3.21 -3.84
N THR A 216 -10.94 3.82 -2.84
CA THR A 216 -9.50 4.10 -2.82
C THR A 216 -9.04 4.56 -1.44
N SER A 217 -7.72 4.54 -1.21
CA SER A 217 -7.18 5.14 0.02
C SER A 217 -7.32 6.67 0.01
N TYR A 218 -7.47 7.26 1.20
CA TYR A 218 -7.49 8.72 1.38
C TYR A 218 -6.33 9.43 0.67
N LYS A 219 -5.11 8.87 0.82
CA LYS A 219 -3.90 9.40 0.18
C LYS A 219 -3.98 9.34 -1.34
N PHE A 220 -4.52 8.26 -1.90
CA PHE A 220 -4.65 8.10 -3.34
C PHE A 220 -5.71 9.05 -3.90
N LYS A 221 -6.86 9.20 -3.21
CA LYS A 221 -7.91 10.16 -3.58
C LYS A 221 -7.36 11.58 -3.68
N THR A 222 -6.70 12.04 -2.62
CA THR A 222 -6.21 13.42 -2.55
C THR A 222 -5.09 13.71 -3.53
N ARG A 223 -4.31 12.70 -3.90
CA ARG A 223 -3.15 12.88 -4.80
C ARG A 223 -3.48 12.67 -6.28
N TYR A 224 -4.29 11.68 -6.62
CA TYR A 224 -4.47 11.23 -7.99
C TYR A 224 -5.88 11.38 -8.54
N LEU A 225 -6.90 11.42 -7.68
CA LEU A 225 -8.32 11.52 -8.06
C LEU A 225 -8.95 12.85 -7.58
N ASN A 226 -8.17 13.92 -7.58
CA ASN A 226 -8.63 15.27 -7.21
C ASN A 226 -9.29 16.04 -8.38
N ASP A 227 -9.37 15.45 -9.58
CA ASP A 227 -10.07 16.03 -10.71
C ASP A 227 -11.59 16.06 -10.46
N SER A 228 -12.23 17.16 -10.86
CA SER A 228 -13.67 17.39 -10.66
C SER A 228 -14.56 16.34 -11.32
N VAL A 229 -14.08 15.69 -12.39
CA VAL A 229 -14.81 14.62 -13.08
C VAL A 229 -15.16 13.45 -12.17
N PHE A 230 -14.35 13.20 -11.13
CA PHE A 230 -14.57 12.13 -10.16
C PHE A 230 -15.44 12.55 -8.96
N ASN A 231 -15.70 13.84 -8.77
CA ASN A 231 -16.47 14.32 -7.62
C ASN A 231 -17.97 13.98 -7.69
N SER A 232 -18.46 13.59 -8.85
CA SER A 232 -19.87 13.16 -9.03
C SER A 232 -20.13 11.72 -8.64
N TYR A 233 -19.09 10.94 -8.34
CA TYR A 233 -19.20 9.54 -7.91
C TYR A 233 -19.20 9.41 -6.40
N PRO A 234 -19.98 8.49 -5.81
CA PRO A 234 -19.91 8.20 -4.40
C PRO A 234 -18.54 7.57 -4.04
N TYR A 235 -17.94 8.02 -2.94
CA TYR A 235 -16.64 7.49 -2.51
C TYR A 235 -16.78 6.50 -1.36
N TRP A 236 -15.97 5.44 -1.44
CA TRP A 236 -15.60 4.56 -0.34
C TRP A 236 -14.11 4.75 -0.04
N ILE A 237 -13.82 5.42 1.08
CA ILE A 237 -12.46 5.84 1.43
C ILE A 237 -11.84 4.87 2.44
N ALA A 238 -10.68 4.30 2.12
CA ALA A 238 -9.84 3.61 3.09
C ALA A 238 -8.97 4.61 3.82
N HIS A 239 -9.16 4.72 5.13
CA HIS A 239 -8.35 5.55 6.01
C HIS A 239 -8.31 4.93 7.40
N TYR A 240 -7.27 4.16 7.66
CA TYR A 240 -7.17 3.33 8.84
C TYR A 240 -6.66 4.09 10.06
N TYR A 241 -7.15 3.71 11.23
CA TYR A 241 -6.64 4.12 12.54
C TYR A 241 -6.67 5.63 12.80
N VAL A 242 -7.62 6.31 12.20
CA VAL A 242 -7.95 7.71 12.45
C VAL A 242 -9.31 7.82 13.13
N ASP A 243 -9.53 8.92 13.82
CA ASP A 243 -10.78 9.12 14.56
C ASP A 243 -11.94 9.55 13.64
N SER A 244 -11.60 10.11 12.47
CA SER A 244 -12.54 10.54 11.44
C SER A 244 -11.88 10.61 10.07
N VAL A 245 -12.69 10.60 9.01
CA VAL A 245 -12.20 10.87 7.66
C VAL A 245 -12.05 12.37 7.47
N GLU A 246 -10.81 12.85 7.36
CA GLU A 246 -10.52 14.29 7.17
C GLU A 246 -10.82 14.81 5.75
N TYR A 247 -11.33 13.96 4.87
CA TYR A 247 -11.68 14.31 3.52
C TYR A 247 -12.86 15.28 3.49
N ARG A 248 -12.65 16.48 2.93
CA ARG A 248 -13.65 17.56 2.89
C ARG A 248 -14.74 17.37 1.83
N GLY A 249 -14.60 16.39 0.92
CA GLY A 249 -15.60 16.05 -0.07
C GLY A 249 -16.64 15.06 0.46
N GLU A 250 -17.64 14.78 -0.36
CA GLU A 250 -18.62 13.75 -0.03
C GLU A 250 -17.99 12.34 -0.09
N TRP A 251 -18.16 11.59 1.01
CA TRP A 251 -17.86 10.17 1.06
C TRP A 251 -19.09 9.44 1.63
N LYS A 252 -19.32 8.22 1.13
CA LYS A 252 -20.46 7.39 1.55
C LYS A 252 -20.03 6.25 2.44
N PHE A 253 -18.85 5.66 2.18
CA PHE A 253 -18.33 4.55 2.96
C PHE A 253 -16.91 4.86 3.43
N TRP A 254 -16.57 4.34 4.59
CA TRP A 254 -15.24 4.44 5.17
C TRP A 254 -14.78 3.07 5.65
N GLN A 255 -13.71 2.54 5.06
CA GLN A 255 -12.98 1.38 5.55
C GLN A 255 -12.00 1.88 6.61
N HIS A 256 -12.28 1.59 7.87
CA HIS A 256 -11.57 2.18 8.99
C HIS A 256 -10.51 1.27 9.62
N THR A 257 -10.51 -0.02 9.30
CA THR A 257 -9.52 -1.01 9.78
C THR A 257 -9.48 -2.25 8.89
N ASP A 258 -8.32 -2.91 8.89
CA ASP A 258 -8.00 -4.13 8.17
C ASP A 258 -7.77 -5.35 9.10
N VAL A 259 -8.10 -5.22 10.40
CA VAL A 259 -7.79 -6.24 11.41
C VAL A 259 -8.99 -6.68 12.26
N GLY A 260 -10.19 -6.44 11.76
CA GLY A 260 -11.42 -6.86 12.42
C GLY A 260 -11.50 -8.38 12.62
N THR A 261 -12.25 -8.80 13.63
CA THR A 261 -12.57 -10.20 13.90
C THR A 261 -14.06 -10.34 14.13
N LEU A 262 -14.73 -11.18 13.32
CA LEU A 262 -16.17 -11.39 13.41
C LEU A 262 -16.52 -12.87 13.60
N PRO A 263 -17.67 -13.17 14.24
CA PRO A 263 -18.17 -14.53 14.29
C PRO A 263 -18.41 -15.05 12.87
N GLY A 264 -18.01 -16.27 12.60
CA GLY A 264 -18.18 -16.89 11.28
C GLY A 264 -17.06 -16.61 10.27
N ILE A 265 -16.10 -15.74 10.58
CA ILE A 265 -14.93 -15.46 9.74
C ILE A 265 -13.66 -15.75 10.56
N ARG A 266 -12.80 -16.64 10.04
CA ARG A 266 -11.56 -17.04 10.73
C ARG A 266 -10.45 -16.03 10.57
N GLU A 267 -10.32 -15.50 9.36
CA GLU A 267 -9.30 -14.55 8.99
C GLU A 267 -9.66 -13.13 9.42
N LYS A 268 -8.68 -12.23 9.40
CA LYS A 268 -8.94 -10.80 9.60
C LYS A 268 -9.79 -10.27 8.47
N VAL A 269 -10.63 -9.31 8.80
CA VAL A 269 -11.57 -8.71 7.85
C VAL A 269 -11.58 -7.20 7.99
N ASP A 270 -11.76 -6.55 6.86
CA ASP A 270 -11.90 -5.10 6.79
C ASP A 270 -13.27 -4.67 7.30
N LEU A 271 -13.28 -3.70 8.23
CA LEU A 271 -14.52 -3.13 8.75
C LEU A 271 -14.81 -1.78 8.13
N ASN A 272 -16.07 -1.64 7.76
CA ASN A 272 -16.58 -0.48 7.08
C ASN A 272 -17.72 0.18 7.85
N ILE A 273 -17.91 1.47 7.64
CA ILE A 273 -19.08 2.21 8.05
C ILE A 273 -19.70 2.92 6.85
N PHE A 274 -21.00 3.12 6.91
CA PHE A 274 -21.73 3.97 5.99
C PHE A 274 -22.03 5.31 6.64
N ASN A 275 -21.81 6.40 5.91
CA ASN A 275 -22.06 7.76 6.37
C ASN A 275 -23.54 8.16 6.13
N GLY A 276 -24.42 7.57 6.90
CA GLY A 276 -25.86 7.78 6.81
C GLY A 276 -26.65 6.78 7.63
N SER A 277 -27.97 6.88 7.58
CA SER A 277 -28.86 5.90 8.20
C SER A 277 -29.02 4.64 7.31
N LEU A 278 -29.61 3.56 7.86
CA LEU A 278 -29.87 2.34 7.13
C LEU A 278 -30.85 2.59 5.97
N GLU A 279 -31.82 3.45 6.17
CA GLU A 279 -32.79 3.85 5.14
C GLU A 279 -32.08 4.53 3.94
N VAL A 280 -31.11 5.42 4.24
CA VAL A 280 -30.30 6.06 3.20
C VAL A 280 -29.44 5.05 2.45
N LEU A 281 -28.87 4.06 3.14
CA LEU A 281 -28.14 2.97 2.49
C LEU A 281 -29.07 2.16 1.57
N GLN A 282 -30.28 1.83 2.03
CA GLN A 282 -31.28 1.12 1.23
C GLN A 282 -31.73 1.93 0.00
N LEU A 283 -31.80 3.27 0.11
CA LEU A 283 -32.11 4.14 -1.03
C LEU A 283 -30.99 4.16 -2.07
N MET A 284 -29.72 3.88 -1.69
CA MET A 284 -28.60 3.75 -2.62
C MET A 284 -28.60 2.43 -3.40
N THR A 285 -29.36 1.43 -2.98
CA THR A 285 -29.40 0.14 -3.68
C THR A 285 -30.09 0.24 -5.05
N ILE A 286 -29.70 -0.68 -5.93
CA ILE A 286 -30.32 -0.80 -7.26
C ILE A 286 -31.82 -1.07 -7.11
N LYS A 287 -32.57 -0.36 -7.90
CA LYS A 287 -34.05 -0.53 -8.06
C LYS A 287 -34.31 -0.97 -9.48
N LYS A 288 -34.88 -2.14 -9.62
CA LYS A 288 -35.40 -2.64 -10.93
C LYS A 288 -36.87 -2.34 -11.02
#